data_0ecf6b95bed106a977dec16bf61b4a60
#
_entry.id   0ecf6b95bed106a977dec16bf61b4a60
#
_cell.length_a   1.000
_cell.length_b   1.000
_cell.length_c   1.000
_cell.angle_alpha   90.00
_cell.angle_beta   90.00
_cell.angle_gamma   90.00
#
_symmetry.space_group_name_H-M   'P 1'
#
loop_
_entity.id
_entity.type
_entity.pdbx_description
1 polymer ?
#
loop_
_entity_poly.entity_id
_entity_poly.type
_entity_poly.pdbx_seq_one_letter_code
_entity_poly.pdbx_strand_id
1 'polypeptide(L)'
;MTAKADENIYVLGDASVASSMPKSGFSANSQAKVAANHIRGELTGSRVFEARFANTCWSLIGTNDGIKVGANYKAGTEKIDVTDKFVSQGDETADVRKATYEESIGWYEGITSDMFS
;
A
#
# COMPACT_ATOMS: atom_id res chain seq x y z
N MET A 1 12.81 -1.39 -4.27
CA MET A 1 12.98 -0.25 -3.32
C MET A 1 14.44 0.08 -2.98
N THR A 2 15.41 -0.48 -3.70
CA THR A 2 16.82 -0.11 -3.52
C THR A 2 17.12 1.28 -4.09
N ALA A 3 18.08 1.98 -3.49
CA ALA A 3 18.56 3.26 -3.98
C ALA A 3 19.33 3.09 -5.29
N LYS A 4 19.25 4.08 -6.19
CA LYS A 4 20.00 4.03 -7.45
C LYS A 4 21.53 4.08 -7.24
N ALA A 5 21.95 4.64 -6.14
CA ALA A 5 23.37 4.82 -5.83
C ALA A 5 24.02 3.56 -5.20
N ASP A 6 23.24 2.74 -4.52
CA ASP A 6 23.74 1.54 -3.82
C ASP A 6 22.60 0.54 -3.66
N GLU A 7 22.81 -0.67 -4.14
CA GLU A 7 21.81 -1.77 -4.08
C GLU A 7 21.55 -2.30 -2.66
N ASN A 8 22.45 -2.01 -1.72
CA ASN A 8 22.29 -2.41 -0.32
C ASN A 8 21.51 -1.38 0.53
N ILE A 9 21.14 -0.25 -0.07
CA ILE A 9 20.36 0.80 0.58
C ILE A 9 18.92 0.75 0.09
N TYR A 10 17.99 0.57 1.02
CA TYR A 10 16.55 0.58 0.74
C TYR A 10 15.94 1.91 1.14
N VAL A 11 15.13 2.48 0.25
CA VAL A 11 14.41 3.73 0.48
C VAL A 11 12.93 3.48 0.20
N LEU A 12 12.08 3.81 1.18
CA LEU A 12 10.64 3.59 1.09
C LEU A 12 9.86 4.68 1.84
N GLY A 13 8.55 4.64 1.72
CA GLY A 13 7.67 5.62 2.32
C GLY A 13 7.84 7.01 1.72
N ASP A 14 7.56 8.03 2.51
CA ASP A 14 7.59 9.43 2.06
C ASP A 14 8.97 9.93 1.69
N ALA A 15 10.03 9.26 2.15
CA ALA A 15 11.41 9.54 1.77
C ALA A 15 11.74 9.13 0.33
N SER A 16 10.91 8.32 -0.32
CA SER A 16 11.13 7.83 -1.66
C SER A 16 10.29 8.55 -2.72
N VAL A 17 10.73 8.46 -3.96
CA VAL A 17 9.91 8.82 -5.13
C VAL A 17 9.54 7.51 -5.83
N ALA A 18 8.38 6.98 -5.48
CA ALA A 18 7.91 5.68 -5.94
C ALA A 18 7.00 5.77 -7.18
N SER A 19 7.43 6.52 -8.19
CA SER A 19 6.73 6.72 -9.47
C SER A 19 5.27 7.17 -9.28
N SER A 20 4.32 6.35 -9.70
CA SER A 20 2.89 6.63 -9.64
C SER A 20 2.26 6.37 -8.27
N MET A 21 2.97 5.76 -7.32
CA MET A 21 2.44 5.56 -5.97
C MET A 21 2.39 6.86 -5.18
N PRO A 22 1.26 7.18 -4.54
CA PRO A 22 1.18 8.35 -3.69
C PRO A 22 1.95 8.14 -2.37
N LYS A 23 2.29 9.23 -1.74
CA LYS A 23 2.84 9.22 -0.37
C LYS A 23 1.69 9.07 0.62
N SER A 24 1.65 7.94 1.31
CA SER A 24 0.63 7.63 2.33
C SER A 24 1.13 6.54 3.26
N GLY A 25 0.52 6.41 4.42
CA GLY A 25 0.83 5.33 5.36
C GLY A 25 0.60 3.95 4.77
N PHE A 26 -0.45 3.78 3.97
CA PHE A 26 -0.73 2.52 3.28
C PHE A 26 0.37 2.19 2.26
N SER A 27 0.76 3.16 1.41
CA SER A 27 1.86 2.99 0.46
C SER A 27 3.16 2.62 1.17
N ALA A 28 3.50 3.33 2.24
CA ALA A 28 4.70 3.07 3.03
C ALA A 28 4.72 1.65 3.61
N ASN A 29 3.61 1.20 4.20
CA ASN A 29 3.47 -0.17 4.74
C ASN A 29 3.58 -1.22 3.64
N SER A 30 2.93 -1.00 2.49
CA SER A 30 3.02 -1.88 1.33
C SER A 30 4.46 -2.01 0.81
N GLN A 31 5.17 -0.90 0.69
CA GLN A 31 6.57 -0.86 0.27
C GLN A 31 7.49 -1.56 1.28
N ALA A 32 7.24 -1.36 2.58
CA ALA A 32 8.01 -2.01 3.64
C ALA A 32 7.90 -3.54 3.59
N LYS A 33 6.71 -4.07 3.33
CA LYS A 33 6.50 -5.52 3.19
C LYS A 33 7.24 -6.11 1.98
N VAL A 34 7.25 -5.38 0.86
CA VAL A 34 8.02 -5.79 -0.34
C VAL A 34 9.52 -5.76 -0.05
N ALA A 35 10.03 -4.69 0.57
CA ALA A 35 11.43 -4.56 0.93
C ALA A 35 11.86 -5.67 1.92
N ALA A 36 11.07 -5.92 2.94
CA ALA A 36 11.34 -6.98 3.92
C ALA A 36 11.39 -8.38 3.27
N ASN A 37 10.48 -8.67 2.34
CA ASN A 37 10.50 -9.93 1.60
C ASN A 37 11.78 -10.08 0.76
N HIS A 38 12.20 -9.02 0.09
CA HIS A 38 13.43 -9.01 -0.71
C HIS A 38 14.68 -9.19 0.16
N ILE A 39 14.80 -8.44 1.25
CA ILE A 39 15.92 -8.54 2.20
C ILE A 39 15.99 -9.96 2.79
N ARG A 40 14.86 -10.51 3.22
CA ARG A 40 14.80 -11.88 3.72
C ARG A 40 15.32 -12.88 2.69
N GLY A 41 14.90 -12.75 1.43
CA GLY A 41 15.37 -13.60 0.35
C GLY A 41 16.88 -13.53 0.14
N GLU A 42 17.44 -12.32 0.17
CA GLU A 42 18.87 -12.09 0.02
C GLU A 42 19.69 -12.71 1.16
N LEU A 43 19.21 -12.56 2.40
CA LEU A 43 19.92 -13.05 3.59
C LEU A 43 19.78 -14.56 3.81
N THR A 44 18.68 -15.17 3.39
CA THR A 44 18.37 -16.57 3.72
C THR A 44 18.30 -17.51 2.52
N GLY A 45 18.35 -16.98 1.29
CA GLY A 45 18.12 -17.75 0.07
C GLY A 45 16.66 -18.18 -0.12
N SER A 46 15.72 -17.70 0.70
CA SER A 46 14.31 -18.03 0.56
C SER A 46 13.68 -17.35 -0.65
N ARG A 47 12.54 -17.90 -1.12
CA ARG A 47 11.83 -17.41 -2.29
C ARG A 47 11.42 -15.93 -2.10
N VAL A 48 11.74 -15.12 -3.11
CA VAL A 48 11.29 -13.73 -3.23
C VAL A 48 10.09 -13.70 -4.16
N PHE A 49 8.99 -13.10 -3.70
CA PHE A 49 7.78 -12.92 -4.51
C PHE A 49 7.91 -11.71 -5.44
N GLU A 50 7.14 -11.73 -6.53
CA GLU A 50 7.04 -10.57 -7.42
C GLU A 50 6.63 -9.31 -6.62
N ALA A 51 7.32 -8.20 -6.84
CA ALA A 51 7.05 -6.94 -6.16
C ALA A 51 5.70 -6.36 -6.61
N ARG A 52 4.70 -6.50 -5.76
CA ARG A 52 3.37 -5.94 -5.92
C ARG A 52 3.07 -5.00 -4.78
N PHE A 53 2.47 -3.87 -5.11
CA PHE A 53 2.16 -2.82 -4.14
C PHE A 53 0.69 -2.44 -4.23
N ALA A 54 0.21 -1.84 -3.16
CA ALA A 54 -1.14 -1.29 -3.11
C ALA A 54 -1.14 0.05 -2.38
N ASN A 55 -2.13 0.86 -2.70
CA ASN A 55 -2.49 2.02 -1.91
C ASN A 55 -4.01 2.13 -1.83
N THR A 56 -4.51 2.44 -0.65
CA THR A 56 -5.90 2.85 -0.42
C THR A 56 -5.90 4.03 0.53
N CYS A 57 -6.64 5.07 0.16
CA CYS A 57 -6.91 6.20 1.03
C CYS A 57 -8.41 6.25 1.28
N TRP A 58 -8.81 6.30 2.54
CA TRP A 58 -10.19 6.43 2.97
C TRP A 58 -10.49 7.84 3.44
N SER A 59 -11.72 8.26 3.24
CA SER A 59 -12.30 9.45 3.86
C SER A 59 -13.56 9.03 4.59
N LEU A 60 -13.59 9.23 5.89
CA LEU A 60 -14.75 8.93 6.73
C LEU A 60 -15.64 10.18 6.77
N ILE A 61 -16.77 10.11 6.09
CA ILE A 61 -17.72 11.23 5.96
C ILE A 61 -18.57 11.38 7.22
N GLY A 62 -18.87 10.26 7.84
CA GLY A 62 -19.66 10.18 9.07
C GLY A 62 -19.64 8.77 9.63
N THR A 63 -20.41 8.53 10.68
CA THR A 63 -20.56 7.19 11.26
C THR A 63 -21.15 6.24 10.24
N ASN A 64 -20.51 5.08 10.01
CA ASN A 64 -20.89 4.09 9.01
C ASN A 64 -20.95 4.62 7.58
N ASP A 65 -20.19 5.68 7.30
CA ASP A 65 -20.19 6.33 5.99
C ASP A 65 -18.76 6.67 5.55
N GLY A 66 -18.22 5.88 4.65
CA GLY A 66 -16.87 6.03 4.13
C GLY A 66 -16.80 5.97 2.61
N ILE A 67 -15.81 6.65 2.08
CA ILE A 67 -15.41 6.58 0.67
C ILE A 67 -13.93 6.25 0.57
N LYS A 68 -13.51 5.75 -0.57
CA LYS A 68 -12.11 5.39 -0.81
C LYS A 68 -11.65 5.67 -2.24
N VAL A 69 -10.35 5.84 -2.38
CA VAL A 69 -9.64 5.86 -3.65
C VAL A 69 -8.34 5.09 -3.50
N GLY A 70 -7.96 4.37 -4.52
CA GLY A 70 -6.72 3.63 -4.46
C GLY A 70 -6.34 2.99 -5.78
N ALA A 71 -5.26 2.23 -5.74
CA ALA A 71 -4.76 1.49 -6.88
C ALA A 71 -3.88 0.33 -6.43
N ASN A 72 -3.75 -0.65 -7.32
CA ASN A 72 -2.75 -1.71 -7.23
C ASN A 72 -1.64 -1.44 -8.23
N TYR A 73 -0.44 -1.88 -7.91
CA TYR A 73 0.76 -1.60 -8.67
C TYR A 73 1.66 -2.83 -8.75
N LYS A 74 2.50 -2.86 -9.77
CA LYS A 74 3.61 -3.82 -9.87
C LYS A 74 4.91 -3.11 -10.24
N ALA A 75 6.03 -3.70 -9.88
CA ALA A 75 7.33 -3.22 -10.34
C ALA A 75 7.48 -3.47 -11.85
N GLY A 76 7.75 -2.41 -12.61
CA GLY A 76 8.17 -2.48 -14.00
C GLY A 76 9.70 -2.40 -14.11
N THR A 77 10.23 -2.33 -15.35
CA THR A 77 11.67 -2.25 -15.60
C THR A 77 12.28 -0.91 -15.16
N GLU A 78 11.55 0.19 -15.32
CA GLU A 78 12.04 1.55 -15.01
C GLU A 78 11.21 2.27 -13.96
N LYS A 79 9.96 1.84 -13.74
CA LYS A 79 9.01 2.48 -12.84
C LYS A 79 8.04 1.48 -12.24
N ILE A 80 7.28 1.94 -11.25
CA ILE A 80 6.15 1.20 -10.70
C ILE A 80 4.92 1.50 -11.57
N ASP A 81 4.33 0.46 -12.15
CA ASP A 81 3.18 0.55 -13.05
C ASP A 81 1.88 0.30 -12.30
N VAL A 82 0.86 1.09 -12.65
CA VAL A 82 -0.51 0.88 -12.15
C VAL A 82 -1.12 -0.32 -12.87
N THR A 83 -1.66 -1.27 -12.11
CA THR A 83 -2.35 -2.44 -12.67
C THR A 83 -3.86 -2.32 -12.57
N ASP A 84 -4.36 -1.63 -11.57
CA ASP A 84 -5.79 -1.45 -11.32
C ASP A 84 -6.04 -0.18 -10.51
N LYS A 85 -7.18 0.47 -10.72
CA LYS A 85 -7.59 1.67 -9.99
C LYS A 85 -9.04 1.53 -9.52
N PHE A 86 -9.34 2.12 -8.39
CA PHE A 86 -10.70 2.19 -7.87
C PHE A 86 -10.95 3.52 -7.18
N VAL A 87 -12.19 3.98 -7.26
CA VAL A 87 -12.68 5.18 -6.60
C VAL A 87 -14.15 5.02 -6.27
N SER A 88 -14.54 5.41 -5.07
CA SER A 88 -15.96 5.41 -4.66
C SER A 88 -16.79 6.28 -5.59
N GLN A 89 -17.96 5.77 -5.98
CA GLN A 89 -18.89 6.47 -6.85
C GLN A 89 -19.95 7.22 -6.03
N GLY A 90 -20.47 8.31 -6.59
CA GLY A 90 -21.45 9.14 -5.90
C GLY A 90 -22.80 8.47 -5.64
N ASP A 91 -23.10 7.39 -6.37
CA ASP A 91 -24.34 6.61 -6.30
C ASP A 91 -24.23 5.32 -5.48
N GLU A 92 -23.11 5.09 -4.79
CA GLU A 92 -22.95 3.92 -3.93
C GLU A 92 -24.02 3.87 -2.83
N THR A 93 -24.51 2.65 -2.55
CA THR A 93 -25.55 2.41 -1.53
C THR A 93 -24.99 2.64 -0.12
N ALA A 94 -25.89 2.83 0.85
CA ALA A 94 -25.53 2.94 2.26
C ALA A 94 -24.75 1.71 2.77
N ASP A 95 -25.09 0.51 2.30
CA ASP A 95 -24.41 -0.72 2.67
C ASP A 95 -22.96 -0.76 2.15
N VAL A 96 -22.72 -0.33 0.91
CA VAL A 96 -21.39 -0.21 0.33
C VAL A 96 -20.57 0.83 1.10
N ARG A 97 -21.15 1.97 1.43
CA ARG A 97 -20.54 3.06 2.18
C ARG A 97 -20.17 2.65 3.60
N LYS A 98 -21.02 1.87 4.26
CA LYS A 98 -20.75 1.27 5.56
C LYS A 98 -19.61 0.25 5.49
N ALA A 99 -19.61 -0.64 4.50
CA ALA A 99 -18.53 -1.60 4.30
C ALA A 99 -17.18 -0.91 4.09
N THR A 100 -17.13 0.19 3.33
CA THR A 100 -15.93 1.01 3.14
C THR A 100 -15.45 1.64 4.45
N TYR A 101 -16.36 2.12 5.28
CA TYR A 101 -16.05 2.62 6.62
C TYR A 101 -15.42 1.53 7.50
N GLU A 102 -16.04 0.36 7.56
CA GLU A 102 -15.54 -0.78 8.35
C GLU A 102 -14.17 -1.28 7.85
N GLU A 103 -13.95 -1.27 6.54
CA GLU A 103 -12.67 -1.59 5.93
C GLU A 103 -11.54 -0.66 6.41
N SER A 104 -11.81 0.64 6.50
CA SER A 104 -10.87 1.61 7.04
C SER A 104 -10.49 1.33 8.49
N ILE A 105 -11.46 1.01 9.33
CA ILE A 105 -11.22 0.66 10.73
C ILE A 105 -10.40 -0.63 10.84
N GLY A 106 -10.76 -1.65 10.05
CA GLY A 106 -10.03 -2.93 10.02
C GLY A 106 -8.58 -2.77 9.56
N TRP A 107 -8.32 -1.90 8.59
CA TRP A 107 -6.96 -1.60 8.19
C TRP A 107 -6.16 -0.94 9.32
N TYR A 108 -6.74 0.02 10.02
CA TYR A 108 -6.09 0.67 11.16
C TYR A 108 -5.75 -0.34 12.26
N GLU A 109 -6.68 -1.20 12.62
CA GLU A 109 -6.47 -2.25 13.60
C GLU A 109 -5.36 -3.23 13.16
N GLY A 110 -5.36 -3.62 11.89
CA GLY A 110 -4.34 -4.50 11.31
C GLY A 110 -2.95 -3.90 11.34
N ILE A 111 -2.78 -2.65 10.89
CA ILE A 111 -1.45 -1.99 10.87
C ILE A 111 -0.92 -1.73 12.28
N THR A 112 -1.77 -1.33 13.21
CA THR A 112 -1.37 -1.11 14.61
C THR A 112 -0.98 -2.42 15.30
N SER A 113 -1.68 -3.51 15.01
CA SER A 113 -1.31 -4.85 15.48
C SER A 113 0.06 -5.29 14.92
N ASP A 114 0.31 -5.07 13.63
CA ASP A 114 1.59 -5.39 12.99
C ASP A 114 2.76 -4.61 13.61
N MET A 115 2.51 -3.36 14.02
CA MET A 115 3.57 -2.46 14.52
C MET A 115 3.83 -2.59 16.02
N PHE A 116 2.84 -2.96 16.83
CA PHE A 116 2.89 -2.84 18.28
C PHE A 116 2.57 -4.12 19.06
N SER A 117 2.39 -5.23 18.39
CA SER A 117 2.14 -6.52 19.06
C SER A 117 3.32 -7.50 19.02
#